data_e8aff9c98c13b3789a23a6d417d29650
#
_entry.id   e8aff9c98c13b3789a23a6d417d29650
#
_cell.length_a   1.000
_cell.length_b   1.000
_cell.length_c   1.000
_cell.angle_alpha   90.00
_cell.angle_beta   90.00
_cell.angle_gamma   90.00
#
_symmetry.space_group_name_H-M   'P 1'
#
loop_
_entity.id
_entity.type
_entity.pdbx_description
1 polymer ?
#
loop_
_entity_poly.entity_id
_entity_poly.type
_entity_poly.pdbx_seq_one_letter_code
_entity_poly.pdbx_strand_id
1 'polypeptide(L)'
;MALLPLMAAAQFFTITPNGWKNAQDPSLDYVVIPMEGTQAELFQKAKTAVTATYKSAKDVMSFNEPDIINISGYTDCISEKHIGMLFVFGMSYTMQILFKDGKIRFNAPDAYTGEYFGGGKTSYYSLTPGSTGMFGNTTYMFDKKGKLKKKDQKKQVEDYFNGIVAQIVEMTKNGGTVSDDW
;
A
#
# COMPACT_ATOMS: atom_id res chain seq x y z
N MET A 1 11.42 -34.25 1.37
CA MET A 1 11.31 -33.05 0.53
C MET A 1 10.00 -32.35 0.92
N ALA A 2 10.06 -31.42 1.88
CA ALA A 2 8.87 -30.73 2.41
C ALA A 2 8.59 -29.55 1.49
N LEU A 3 7.46 -29.58 0.79
CA LEU A 3 6.92 -28.40 0.11
C LEU A 3 6.50 -27.41 1.18
N LEU A 4 7.26 -26.32 1.34
CA LEU A 4 6.78 -25.12 2.04
C LEU A 4 5.54 -24.63 1.31
N PRO A 5 4.40 -24.41 1.99
CA PRO A 5 3.25 -23.80 1.33
C PRO A 5 3.67 -22.38 0.91
N LEU A 6 3.53 -22.11 -0.38
CA LEU A 6 3.59 -20.77 -0.92
C LEU A 6 2.47 -19.98 -0.23
N MET A 7 2.82 -19.23 0.82
CA MET A 7 1.88 -18.32 1.47
C MET A 7 1.44 -17.32 0.41
N ALA A 8 0.25 -17.51 -0.12
CA ALA A 8 -0.40 -16.49 -0.93
C ALA A 8 -0.40 -15.21 -0.10
N ALA A 9 0.30 -14.16 -0.57
CA ALA A 9 0.35 -12.90 0.15
C ALA A 9 -1.10 -12.48 0.44
N ALA A 10 -1.41 -12.26 1.72
CA ALA A 10 -2.76 -11.92 2.15
C ALA A 10 -3.19 -10.65 1.42
N GLN A 11 -4.22 -10.72 0.60
CA GLN A 11 -4.74 -9.58 -0.13
C GLN A 11 -5.71 -8.82 0.79
N PHE A 12 -5.25 -7.71 1.37
CA PHE A 12 -6.05 -6.84 2.24
C PHE A 12 -6.85 -5.84 1.41
N PHE A 13 -6.20 -5.23 0.43
CA PHE A 13 -6.77 -4.18 -0.41
C PHE A 13 -6.69 -4.53 -1.90
N THR A 14 -7.65 -4.02 -2.65
CA THR A 14 -7.67 -4.07 -4.13
C THR A 14 -8.02 -2.71 -4.70
N ILE A 15 -7.45 -2.40 -5.87
CA ILE A 15 -7.76 -1.18 -6.61
C ILE A 15 -8.95 -1.45 -7.53
N THR A 16 -9.97 -0.63 -7.40
CA THR A 16 -11.17 -0.65 -8.25
C THR A 16 -11.30 0.68 -9.02
N PRO A 17 -12.20 0.77 -10.01
CA PRO A 17 -12.52 2.05 -10.64
C PRO A 17 -12.99 3.13 -9.66
N ASN A 18 -13.49 2.73 -8.49
CA ASN A 18 -13.95 3.61 -7.41
C ASN A 18 -12.89 3.81 -6.31
N GLY A 19 -11.61 3.59 -6.63
CA GLY A 19 -10.50 3.69 -5.70
C GLY A 19 -10.19 2.40 -4.96
N TRP A 20 -9.40 2.50 -3.91
CA TRP A 20 -9.01 1.39 -3.07
C TRP A 20 -10.18 0.84 -2.26
N LYS A 21 -10.28 -0.48 -2.18
CA LYS A 21 -11.31 -1.19 -1.42
C LYS A 21 -10.72 -2.38 -0.67
N ASN A 22 -11.40 -2.79 0.39
CA ASN A 22 -11.12 -4.05 1.04
C ASN A 22 -11.32 -5.20 0.05
N ALA A 23 -10.33 -6.10 -0.07
CA ALA A 23 -10.36 -7.17 -1.05
C ALA A 23 -11.42 -8.25 -0.76
N GLN A 24 -11.85 -8.38 0.51
CA GLN A 24 -12.86 -9.34 0.94
C GLN A 24 -14.28 -8.73 0.97
N ASP A 25 -14.37 -7.40 1.21
CA ASP A 25 -15.63 -6.66 1.22
C ASP A 25 -15.47 -5.32 0.48
N PRO A 26 -15.78 -5.26 -0.82
CA PRO A 26 -15.61 -4.05 -1.63
C PRO A 26 -16.49 -2.86 -1.22
N SER A 27 -17.41 -3.02 -0.28
CA SER A 27 -18.19 -1.91 0.28
C SER A 27 -17.36 -1.05 1.26
N LEU A 28 -16.25 -1.60 1.77
CA LEU A 28 -15.38 -0.97 2.75
C LEU A 28 -14.10 -0.44 2.08
N ASP A 29 -13.57 0.64 2.66
CA ASP A 29 -12.27 1.22 2.33
C ASP A 29 -11.25 1.02 3.46
N TYR A 30 -11.46 0.03 4.31
CA TYR A 30 -10.58 -0.35 5.41
C TYR A 30 -10.61 -1.86 5.66
N VAL A 31 -9.59 -2.35 6.37
CA VAL A 31 -9.56 -3.72 6.91
C VAL A 31 -9.41 -3.68 8.43
N VAL A 32 -10.08 -4.61 9.11
CA VAL A 32 -9.96 -4.80 10.56
C VAL A 32 -9.33 -6.17 10.81
N ILE A 33 -8.26 -6.19 11.60
CA ILE A 33 -7.50 -7.40 11.90
C ILE A 33 -7.62 -7.65 13.41
N PRO A 34 -8.26 -8.75 13.84
CA PRO A 34 -8.28 -9.17 15.23
C PRO A 34 -6.85 -9.44 15.72
N MET A 35 -6.50 -8.98 16.91
CA MET A 35 -5.17 -9.13 17.48
C MET A 35 -5.24 -9.02 19.00
N GLU A 36 -4.58 -9.93 19.72
CA GLU A 36 -4.58 -9.92 21.19
C GLU A 36 -3.79 -8.73 21.75
N GLY A 37 -4.36 -8.08 22.75
CA GLY A 37 -3.78 -6.97 23.49
C GLY A 37 -4.72 -5.80 23.68
N THR A 38 -4.34 -4.91 24.57
CA THR A 38 -5.02 -3.63 24.79
C THR A 38 -4.66 -2.65 23.66
N GLN A 39 -5.45 -1.61 23.49
CA GLN A 39 -5.19 -0.55 22.53
C GLN A 39 -3.76 0.02 22.65
N ALA A 40 -3.31 0.31 23.88
CA ALA A 40 -1.98 0.85 24.13
C ALA A 40 -0.86 -0.14 23.76
N GLU A 41 -1.01 -1.42 24.11
CA GLU A 41 -0.03 -2.46 23.73
C GLU A 41 0.05 -2.63 22.22
N LEU A 42 -1.10 -2.70 21.53
CA LEU A 42 -1.16 -2.83 20.08
C LEU A 42 -0.54 -1.62 19.38
N PHE A 43 -0.80 -0.42 19.90
CA PHE A 43 -0.19 0.81 19.40
C PHE A 43 1.34 0.76 19.51
N GLN A 44 1.91 0.40 20.68
CA GLN A 44 3.36 0.36 20.87
C GLN A 44 4.03 -0.70 19.99
N LYS A 45 3.45 -1.89 19.89
CA LYS A 45 3.94 -2.95 19.00
C LYS A 45 3.93 -2.52 17.54
N ALA A 46 2.81 -1.92 17.06
CA ALA A 46 2.71 -1.43 15.70
C ALA A 46 3.65 -0.24 15.42
N LYS A 47 3.84 0.67 16.37
CA LYS A 47 4.81 1.77 16.28
C LYS A 47 6.23 1.23 16.10
N THR A 48 6.61 0.18 16.85
CA THR A 48 7.90 -0.50 16.69
C THR A 48 7.99 -1.18 15.31
N ALA A 49 6.93 -1.87 14.87
CA ALA A 49 6.87 -2.52 13.57
C ALA A 49 7.02 -1.52 12.41
N VAL A 50 6.32 -0.38 12.46
CA VAL A 50 6.47 0.70 11.46
C VAL A 50 7.90 1.26 11.47
N THR A 51 8.47 1.48 12.68
CA THR A 51 9.85 1.98 12.80
C THR A 51 10.86 1.03 12.17
N ALA A 52 10.67 -0.28 12.32
CA ALA A 52 11.54 -1.29 11.71
C ALA A 52 11.32 -1.45 10.18
N THR A 53 10.12 -1.15 9.70
CA THR A 53 9.79 -1.25 8.26
C THR A 53 10.41 -0.12 7.45
N TYR A 54 10.53 1.09 8.02
CA TYR A 54 11.00 2.28 7.31
C TYR A 54 12.36 2.75 7.80
N LYS A 55 13.32 2.97 6.88
CA LYS A 55 14.68 3.43 7.20
C LYS A 55 14.73 4.78 7.92
N SER A 56 13.76 5.66 7.67
CA SER A 56 13.63 6.99 8.27
C SER A 56 12.25 7.17 8.89
N ALA A 57 11.91 6.35 9.87
CA ALA A 57 10.58 6.33 10.47
C ALA A 57 10.14 7.71 11.03
N LYS A 58 11.07 8.54 11.49
CA LYS A 58 10.77 9.91 11.97
C LYS A 58 10.19 10.82 10.88
N ASP A 59 10.59 10.61 9.63
CA ASP A 59 10.17 11.45 8.50
C ASP A 59 8.87 10.96 7.88
N VAL A 60 8.54 9.67 8.07
CA VAL A 60 7.38 9.04 7.43
C VAL A 60 6.22 8.79 8.39
N MET A 61 6.45 8.86 9.72
CA MET A 61 5.44 8.50 10.72
C MET A 61 5.07 9.69 11.60
N SER A 62 3.77 9.96 11.72
CA SER A 62 3.18 10.80 12.76
C SER A 62 2.09 10.02 13.51
N PHE A 63 1.83 10.38 14.76
CA PHE A 63 0.86 9.63 15.55
C PHE A 63 0.18 10.49 16.61
N ASN A 64 -1.00 10.05 17.05
CA ASN A 64 -1.67 10.44 18.28
C ASN A 64 -1.87 9.20 19.13
N GLU A 65 -1.09 9.07 20.20
CA GLU A 65 -1.05 7.90 21.06
C GLU A 65 -2.26 7.87 22.04
N PRO A 66 -2.93 6.74 22.23
CA PRO A 66 -2.72 5.41 21.59
C PRO A 66 -3.64 5.15 20.40
N ASP A 67 -4.23 6.18 19.78
CA ASP A 67 -5.36 6.06 18.88
C ASP A 67 -4.98 5.76 17.42
N ILE A 68 -3.93 6.44 16.90
CA ILE A 68 -3.66 6.44 15.47
C ILE A 68 -2.16 6.59 15.16
N ILE A 69 -1.71 5.86 14.14
CA ILE A 69 -0.44 6.08 13.44
C ILE A 69 -0.75 6.46 11.99
N ASN A 70 -0.18 7.57 11.52
CA ASN A 70 -0.18 7.96 10.11
C ASN A 70 1.18 7.68 9.51
N ILE A 71 1.20 7.08 8.33
CA ILE A 71 2.39 6.77 7.55
C ILE A 71 2.29 7.58 6.26
N SER A 72 3.30 8.40 5.97
CA SER A 72 3.43 9.13 4.71
C SER A 72 4.71 8.69 4.03
N GLY A 73 4.66 8.30 2.76
CA GLY A 73 5.82 7.75 2.09
C GLY A 73 5.81 8.02 0.58
N TYR A 74 6.89 7.57 -0.04
CA TYR A 74 7.09 7.60 -1.48
C TYR A 74 7.56 6.23 -1.96
N THR A 75 7.09 5.80 -3.13
CA THR A 75 7.43 4.50 -3.70
C THR A 75 7.54 4.55 -5.21
N ASP A 76 8.46 3.77 -5.76
CA ASP A 76 8.64 3.53 -7.20
C ASP A 76 7.99 2.20 -7.63
N CYS A 77 6.84 1.87 -7.06
CA CYS A 77 6.21 0.56 -7.25
C CYS A 77 5.53 0.36 -8.61
N ILE A 78 5.41 1.39 -9.44
CA ILE A 78 4.82 1.27 -10.78
C ILE A 78 5.92 1.27 -11.83
N SER A 79 6.01 0.20 -12.62
CA SER A 79 6.91 0.14 -13.76
C SER A 79 6.19 -0.33 -15.02
N GLU A 80 6.55 0.27 -16.16
CA GLU A 80 6.02 -0.09 -17.48
C GLU A 80 7.12 -0.09 -18.54
N LYS A 81 7.17 -1.15 -19.35
CA LYS A 81 8.06 -1.18 -20.53
C LYS A 81 7.33 -0.63 -21.76
N HIS A 82 7.92 0.32 -22.44
CA HIS A 82 7.42 0.84 -23.71
C HIS A 82 8.57 0.97 -24.71
N ILE A 83 8.46 0.34 -25.88
CA ILE A 83 9.47 0.34 -26.97
C ILE A 83 10.90 0.04 -26.44
N GLY A 84 11.02 -1.00 -25.60
CA GLY A 84 12.30 -1.44 -25.02
C GLY A 84 12.82 -0.62 -23.83
N MET A 85 12.23 0.53 -23.53
CA MET A 85 12.57 1.36 -22.36
C MET A 85 11.71 1.06 -21.16
N LEU A 86 12.31 1.11 -19.96
CA LEU A 86 11.60 0.98 -18.69
C LEU A 86 11.27 2.37 -18.14
N PHE A 87 10.00 2.60 -17.88
CA PHE A 87 9.49 3.78 -17.17
C PHE A 87 9.10 3.39 -15.76
N VAL A 88 9.61 4.12 -14.78
CA VAL A 88 9.30 3.91 -13.35
C VAL A 88 8.62 5.17 -12.84
N PHE A 89 7.41 5.00 -12.32
CA PHE A 89 6.61 6.11 -11.80
C PHE A 89 6.68 6.11 -10.28
N GLY A 90 7.15 7.23 -9.73
CA GLY A 90 7.18 7.46 -8.30
C GLY A 90 5.85 7.96 -7.78
N MET A 91 5.39 7.48 -6.64
CA MET A 91 4.09 7.81 -6.07
C MET A 91 4.19 8.13 -4.59
N SER A 92 3.68 9.31 -4.20
CA SER A 92 3.45 9.64 -2.79
C SER A 92 2.20 8.96 -2.28
N TYR A 93 2.20 8.57 -1.02
CA TYR A 93 1.05 7.94 -0.39
C TYR A 93 0.93 8.29 1.09
N THR A 94 -0.28 8.12 1.63
CA THR A 94 -0.52 8.07 3.07
C THR A 94 -1.31 6.82 3.44
N MET A 95 -1.07 6.28 4.64
CA MET A 95 -1.82 5.18 5.23
C MET A 95 -2.06 5.48 6.70
N GLN A 96 -3.19 5.00 7.25
CA GLN A 96 -3.53 5.17 8.65
C GLN A 96 -3.78 3.83 9.31
N ILE A 97 -3.29 3.70 10.54
CA ILE A 97 -3.52 2.55 11.42
C ILE A 97 -4.22 3.06 12.68
N LEU A 98 -5.38 2.51 12.99
CA LEU A 98 -6.17 2.84 14.18
C LEU A 98 -6.23 1.63 15.12
N PHE A 99 -6.29 1.90 16.42
CA PHE A 99 -6.19 0.89 17.47
C PHE A 99 -7.41 0.89 18.37
N LYS A 100 -7.81 -0.31 18.78
CA LYS A 100 -8.77 -0.58 19.86
C LYS A 100 -8.37 -1.88 20.54
N ASP A 101 -8.88 -2.12 21.76
CA ASP A 101 -8.67 -3.39 22.43
C ASP A 101 -9.08 -4.55 21.52
N GLY A 102 -8.18 -5.51 21.38
CA GLY A 102 -8.39 -6.73 20.62
C GLY A 102 -8.33 -6.59 19.09
N LYS A 103 -8.01 -5.43 18.51
CA LYS A 103 -7.98 -5.25 17.05
C LYS A 103 -7.22 -4.01 16.59
N ILE A 104 -6.71 -4.10 15.37
CA ILE A 104 -6.18 -2.97 14.60
C ILE A 104 -6.97 -2.79 13.31
N ARG A 105 -7.08 -1.53 12.84
CA ARG A 105 -7.72 -1.18 11.57
C ARG A 105 -6.70 -0.46 10.70
N PHE A 106 -6.53 -0.92 9.47
CA PHE A 106 -5.86 -0.20 8.41
C PHE A 106 -6.88 0.47 7.51
N ASN A 107 -6.77 1.76 7.30
CA ASN A 107 -7.48 2.45 6.23
C ASN A 107 -6.78 2.17 4.90
N ALA A 108 -7.52 2.16 3.81
CA ALA A 108 -6.97 2.00 2.48
C ALA A 108 -5.92 3.08 2.18
N PRO A 109 -4.88 2.78 1.38
CA PRO A 109 -3.88 3.76 1.00
C PRO A 109 -4.52 4.96 0.27
N ASP A 110 -4.14 6.17 0.65
CA ASP A 110 -4.36 7.36 -0.16
C ASP A 110 -3.20 7.50 -1.15
N ALA A 111 -3.34 6.85 -2.30
CA ALA A 111 -2.31 6.69 -3.33
C ALA A 111 -3.01 6.53 -4.68
N TYR A 112 -2.98 7.56 -5.53
CA TYR A 112 -3.78 7.57 -6.77
C TYR A 112 -2.99 7.91 -8.03
N THR A 113 -1.86 8.60 -7.91
CA THR A 113 -1.12 9.09 -9.07
C THR A 113 0.37 8.86 -8.92
N GLY A 114 0.98 8.20 -9.90
CA GLY A 114 2.42 8.11 -10.07
C GLY A 114 2.93 9.15 -11.06
N GLU A 115 4.18 9.59 -10.90
CA GLU A 115 4.84 10.58 -11.73
C GLU A 115 6.19 10.06 -12.24
N TYR A 116 6.49 10.36 -13.50
CA TYR A 116 7.79 10.11 -14.12
C TYR A 116 8.25 11.38 -14.84
N PHE A 117 9.45 11.84 -14.54
CA PHE A 117 10.07 12.96 -15.24
C PHE A 117 11.16 12.46 -16.18
N GLY A 118 11.01 12.74 -17.48
CA GLY A 118 11.99 12.35 -18.48
C GLY A 118 11.82 13.14 -19.78
N GLY A 119 12.93 13.41 -20.47
CA GLY A 119 12.91 14.18 -21.72
C GLY A 119 12.37 15.60 -21.56
N GLY A 120 12.51 16.22 -20.38
CA GLY A 120 12.00 17.58 -20.10
C GLY A 120 10.48 17.66 -19.89
N LYS A 121 9.80 16.53 -19.70
CA LYS A 121 8.34 16.46 -19.47
C LYS A 121 8.02 15.55 -18.31
N THR A 122 6.95 15.88 -17.57
CA THR A 122 6.36 15.00 -16.57
C THR A 122 5.26 14.15 -17.22
N SER A 123 5.32 12.84 -17.01
CA SER A 123 4.25 11.89 -17.34
C SER A 123 3.61 11.37 -16.08
N TYR A 124 2.32 11.12 -16.14
CA TYR A 124 1.53 10.68 -14.99
C TYR A 124 0.98 9.28 -15.21
N TYR A 125 0.81 8.55 -14.12
CA TYR A 125 0.14 7.26 -14.09
C TYR A 125 -1.00 7.32 -13.08
N SER A 126 -2.26 7.26 -13.56
CA SER A 126 -3.45 7.37 -12.71
C SER A 126 -4.03 5.99 -12.40
N LEU A 127 -4.29 5.73 -11.12
CA LEU A 127 -5.00 4.54 -10.65
C LEU A 127 -6.52 4.66 -10.81
N THR A 128 -7.03 5.84 -11.14
CA THR A 128 -8.46 6.11 -11.36
C THR A 128 -8.83 5.95 -12.84
N PRO A 129 -10.14 5.84 -13.16
CA PRO A 129 -10.59 5.79 -14.54
C PRO A 129 -10.33 7.07 -15.33
N GLY A 130 -10.02 6.92 -16.61
CA GLY A 130 -9.83 8.06 -17.49
C GLY A 130 -9.48 7.67 -18.91
N SER A 131 -9.09 8.65 -19.71
CA SER A 131 -8.53 8.43 -21.05
C SER A 131 -7.48 9.47 -21.40
N THR A 132 -6.37 9.00 -21.95
CA THR A 132 -5.33 9.85 -22.51
C THR A 132 -5.86 10.52 -23.78
N GLY A 133 -5.88 11.87 -23.80
CA GLY A 133 -6.17 12.64 -25.00
C GLY A 133 -5.00 12.56 -26.01
N MET A 134 -5.19 13.09 -27.23
CA MET A 134 -4.19 13.03 -28.31
C MET A 134 -2.81 13.60 -27.90
N PHE A 135 -2.80 14.58 -27.01
CA PHE A 135 -1.57 15.20 -26.47
C PHE A 135 -1.39 14.98 -24.96
N GLY A 136 -2.13 14.03 -24.41
CA GLY A 136 -2.11 13.77 -22.97
C GLY A 136 -0.87 13.01 -22.54
N ASN A 137 -0.37 13.32 -21.34
CA ASN A 137 0.78 12.70 -20.69
C ASN A 137 0.40 11.77 -19.53
N THR A 138 -0.90 11.40 -19.42
CA THR A 138 -1.40 10.54 -18.34
C THR A 138 -1.79 9.17 -18.88
N THR A 139 -1.21 8.11 -18.32
CA THR A 139 -1.64 6.72 -18.50
C THR A 139 -2.67 6.39 -17.42
N TYR A 140 -3.75 5.73 -17.79
CA TYR A 140 -4.82 5.35 -16.86
C TYR A 140 -4.87 3.84 -16.65
N MET A 141 -5.01 3.40 -15.39
CA MET A 141 -5.17 1.98 -15.05
C MET A 141 -6.49 1.42 -15.59
N PHE A 142 -7.55 2.22 -15.55
CA PHE A 142 -8.88 1.88 -16.06
C PHE A 142 -9.30 2.85 -17.17
N ASP A 143 -10.09 2.39 -18.13
CA ASP A 143 -10.71 3.28 -19.10
C ASP A 143 -11.89 4.05 -18.48
N LYS A 144 -12.47 5.00 -19.22
CA LYS A 144 -13.61 5.83 -18.77
C LYS A 144 -14.85 5.02 -18.33
N LYS A 145 -14.94 3.76 -18.77
CA LYS A 145 -16.04 2.85 -18.42
C LYS A 145 -15.69 1.94 -17.22
N GLY A 146 -14.51 2.15 -16.60
CA GLY A 146 -14.04 1.35 -15.48
C GLY A 146 -13.45 -0.01 -15.86
N LYS A 147 -13.22 -0.28 -17.16
CA LYS A 147 -12.58 -1.53 -17.60
C LYS A 147 -11.06 -1.45 -17.33
N LEU A 148 -10.51 -2.46 -16.64
CA LEU A 148 -9.09 -2.58 -16.37
C LEU A 148 -8.27 -2.69 -17.67
N LYS A 149 -7.27 -1.85 -17.83
CA LYS A 149 -6.35 -1.81 -18.98
C LYS A 149 -4.92 -2.21 -18.61
N LYS A 150 -4.51 -2.02 -17.36
CA LYS A 150 -3.14 -2.16 -16.88
C LYS A 150 -3.06 -3.17 -15.74
N LYS A 151 -3.20 -4.46 -16.10
CA LYS A 151 -3.29 -5.56 -15.13
C LYS A 151 -2.00 -5.75 -14.33
N ASP A 152 -0.85 -5.67 -14.99
CA ASP A 152 0.45 -5.90 -14.32
C ASP A 152 0.78 -4.77 -13.37
N GLN A 153 0.50 -3.52 -13.73
CA GLN A 153 0.72 -2.36 -12.88
C GLN A 153 -0.24 -2.34 -11.68
N LYS A 154 -1.50 -2.78 -11.89
CA LYS A 154 -2.44 -2.99 -10.78
C LYS A 154 -1.87 -3.97 -9.76
N LYS A 155 -1.35 -5.10 -10.25
CA LYS A 155 -0.72 -6.10 -9.39
C LYS A 155 0.52 -5.54 -8.66
N GLN A 156 1.40 -4.81 -9.33
CA GLN A 156 2.58 -4.20 -8.72
C GLN A 156 2.21 -3.30 -7.54
N VAL A 157 1.21 -2.43 -7.73
CA VAL A 157 0.76 -1.49 -6.69
C VAL A 157 0.06 -2.25 -5.55
N GLU A 158 -0.80 -3.20 -5.85
CA GLU A 158 -1.47 -4.02 -4.85
C GLU A 158 -0.48 -4.87 -4.03
N ASP A 159 0.49 -5.50 -4.67
CA ASP A 159 1.53 -6.29 -4.00
C ASP A 159 2.35 -5.42 -3.03
N TYR A 160 2.70 -4.20 -3.44
CA TYR A 160 3.46 -3.28 -2.60
C TYR A 160 2.69 -2.90 -1.33
N PHE A 161 1.46 -2.41 -1.44
CA PHE A 161 0.70 -1.95 -0.29
C PHE A 161 0.20 -3.10 0.60
N ASN A 162 -0.21 -4.22 0.02
CA ASN A 162 -0.56 -5.42 0.77
C ASN A 162 0.67 -6.00 1.49
N GLY A 163 1.85 -5.91 0.89
CA GLY A 163 3.12 -6.30 1.51
C GLY A 163 3.44 -5.47 2.75
N ILE A 164 3.28 -4.15 2.70
CA ILE A 164 3.44 -3.26 3.86
C ILE A 164 2.48 -3.66 4.99
N VAL A 165 1.19 -3.84 4.68
CA VAL A 165 0.19 -4.22 5.70
C VAL A 165 0.55 -5.58 6.30
N ALA A 166 0.87 -6.58 5.48
CA ALA A 166 1.27 -7.92 5.94
C ALA A 166 2.48 -7.86 6.88
N GLN A 167 3.52 -7.12 6.51
CA GLN A 167 4.72 -6.97 7.32
C GLN A 167 4.44 -6.31 8.67
N ILE A 168 3.70 -5.20 8.70
CA ILE A 168 3.34 -4.52 9.95
C ILE A 168 2.49 -5.43 10.84
N VAL A 169 1.52 -6.15 10.27
CA VAL A 169 0.66 -7.09 11.00
C VAL A 169 1.49 -8.21 11.64
N GLU A 170 2.37 -8.83 10.86
CA GLU A 170 3.21 -9.93 11.34
C GLU A 170 4.15 -9.48 12.46
N MET A 171 4.87 -8.38 12.25
CA MET A 171 5.75 -7.82 13.27
C MET A 171 5.00 -7.41 14.53
N THR A 172 3.80 -6.81 14.40
CA THR A 172 2.96 -6.43 15.54
C THR A 172 2.53 -7.67 16.35
N LYS A 173 2.18 -8.77 15.70
CA LYS A 173 1.88 -10.06 16.36
C LYS A 173 3.09 -10.61 17.12
N ASN A 174 4.28 -10.46 16.56
CA ASN A 174 5.53 -10.94 17.13
C ASN A 174 6.18 -9.96 18.13
N GLY A 175 5.41 -9.04 18.72
CA GLY A 175 5.88 -8.09 19.73
C GLY A 175 6.62 -6.87 19.18
N GLY A 176 6.56 -6.62 17.87
CA GLY A 176 7.24 -5.51 17.20
C GLY A 176 8.70 -5.79 16.82
N THR A 177 9.20 -6.99 17.11
CA THR A 177 10.57 -7.39 16.75
C THR A 177 10.60 -8.12 15.40
N VAL A 178 11.66 -7.90 14.63
CA VAL A 178 12.06 -8.83 13.56
C VAL A 178 12.49 -10.13 14.25
N SER A 179 12.07 -11.30 13.75
CA SER A 179 12.55 -12.56 14.30
C SER A 179 14.09 -12.57 14.30
N ASP A 180 14.69 -12.84 15.47
CA ASP A 180 16.14 -12.90 15.65
C ASP A 180 16.75 -14.23 15.10
N ASP A 181 16.19 -14.79 14.03
CA ASP A 181 16.76 -15.95 13.33
C ASP A 181 17.86 -15.48 12.37
N TRP A 182 19.06 -15.30 12.93
CA TRP A 182 20.28 -15.06 12.19
C TRP A 182 21.50 -15.77 12.78
#